data_a25c52ec8ebc556b1063bd67bbd6ca3c
#
_entry.id   a25c52ec8ebc556b1063bd67bbd6ca3c
#
_cell.length_a   1.000
_cell.length_b   1.000
_cell.length_c   1.000
_cell.angle_alpha   90.00
_cell.angle_beta   90.00
_cell.angle_gamma   90.00
#
_symmetry.space_group_name_H-M   'P 1'
#
loop_
_entity.id
_entity.type
_entity.pdbx_description
1 polymer ?
#
loop_
_entity_poly.entity_id
_entity_poly.type
_entity_poly.pdbx_seq_one_letter_code
_entity_poly.pdbx_strand_id
1 'polypeptide(L)'
;MIKISSQLLFILPLALGVGIAMAFQTAINSQLREHLHSPFQAALLSFLVGTLVLARMDYFQSAAKPSLGELAQIPWFLWIGGCLGVYAISMSIYTAPKLGFLTFSGLVIFGQLVISMLLDHFGWLGTDKTPINWQRLFGSLV
;
A
#
# COMPACT_ATOMS: atom_id res chain seq x y z
N MET A 1 -19.39 -6.84 24.04
CA MET A 1 -18.88 -5.46 23.86
C MET A 1 -17.37 -5.55 23.67
N ILE A 2 -16.87 -5.22 22.47
CA ILE A 2 -15.43 -5.14 22.21
C ILE A 2 -14.92 -3.92 22.98
N LYS A 3 -14.06 -4.14 23.99
CA LYS A 3 -13.37 -3.05 24.69
C LYS A 3 -12.40 -2.41 23.70
N ILE A 4 -12.81 -1.31 23.05
CA ILE A 4 -11.92 -0.55 22.17
C ILE A 4 -10.84 0.06 23.06
N SER A 5 -9.60 -0.40 22.94
CA SER A 5 -8.48 0.18 23.67
C SER A 5 -8.18 1.60 23.13
N SER A 6 -7.61 2.45 23.97
CA SER A 6 -7.19 3.80 23.55
C SER A 6 -6.22 3.79 22.35
N GLN A 7 -5.43 2.73 22.22
CA GLN A 7 -4.55 2.50 21.09
C GLN A 7 -5.33 2.29 19.78
N LEU A 8 -6.43 1.52 19.79
CA LEU A 8 -7.29 1.31 18.63
C LEU A 8 -7.93 2.62 18.15
N LEU A 9 -8.38 3.47 19.08
CA LEU A 9 -8.95 4.78 18.73
C LEU A 9 -7.97 5.69 18.00
N PHE A 10 -6.67 5.53 18.24
CA PHE A 10 -5.63 6.28 17.54
C PHE A 10 -5.24 5.64 16.18
N ILE A 11 -5.20 4.30 16.09
CA ILE A 11 -4.76 3.57 14.90
C ILE A 11 -5.82 3.59 13.79
N LEU A 12 -7.12 3.51 14.14
CA LEU A 12 -8.20 3.48 13.14
C LEU A 12 -8.23 4.71 12.22
N PRO A 13 -8.12 5.96 12.72
CA PRO A 13 -8.03 7.14 11.85
C PRO A 13 -6.79 7.14 10.95
N LEU A 14 -5.67 6.60 11.42
CA LEU A 14 -4.45 6.47 10.61
C LEU A 14 -4.67 5.49 9.44
N ALA A 15 -5.31 4.36 9.70
CA ALA A 15 -5.63 3.39 8.65
C ALA A 15 -6.61 3.99 7.61
N LEU A 16 -7.62 4.73 8.05
CA LEU A 16 -8.51 5.46 7.15
C LEU A 16 -7.74 6.49 6.31
N GLY A 17 -6.81 7.21 6.95
CA GLY A 17 -5.92 8.17 6.28
C GLY A 17 -5.10 7.56 5.15
N VAL A 18 -4.66 6.30 5.28
CA VAL A 18 -3.97 5.57 4.20
C VAL A 18 -4.86 5.45 2.97
N GLY A 19 -6.12 5.03 3.14
CA GLY A 19 -7.06 4.91 2.01
C GLY A 19 -7.32 6.25 1.32
N ILE A 20 -7.52 7.31 2.11
CA ILE A 20 -7.70 8.68 1.60
C ILE A 20 -6.47 9.13 0.81
N ALA A 21 -5.27 8.93 1.37
CA ALA A 21 -4.02 9.31 0.72
C ALA A 21 -3.80 8.55 -0.61
N MET A 22 -4.12 7.26 -0.65
CA MET A 22 -4.02 6.45 -1.88
C MET A 22 -4.98 6.95 -2.97
N ALA A 23 -6.21 7.33 -2.61
CA ALA A 23 -7.18 7.88 -3.57
C ALA A 23 -6.68 9.21 -4.16
N PHE A 24 -6.20 10.13 -3.32
CA PHE A 24 -5.60 11.39 -3.77
C PHE A 24 -4.35 11.16 -4.62
N GLN A 25 -3.44 10.27 -4.19
CA GLN A 25 -2.23 9.94 -4.94
C GLN A 25 -2.56 9.43 -6.34
N THR A 26 -3.55 8.54 -6.46
CA THR A 26 -3.99 8.02 -7.76
C THR A 26 -4.53 9.13 -8.65
N ALA A 27 -5.36 10.04 -8.12
CA ALA A 27 -5.92 11.16 -8.86
C ALA A 27 -4.82 12.15 -9.33
N ILE A 28 -3.92 12.53 -8.43
CA ILE A 28 -2.80 13.46 -8.73
C ILE A 28 -1.87 12.85 -9.78
N ASN A 29 -1.49 11.57 -9.62
CA ASN A 29 -0.62 10.90 -10.57
C ASN A 29 -1.29 10.67 -11.94
N SER A 30 -2.61 10.53 -11.97
CA SER A 30 -3.37 10.46 -13.24
C SER A 30 -3.30 11.79 -13.98
N GLN A 31 -3.40 12.93 -13.30
CA GLN A 31 -3.19 14.25 -13.91
C GLN A 31 -1.73 14.44 -14.37
N LEU A 32 -0.76 14.01 -13.54
CA LEU A 32 0.66 14.06 -13.92
C LEU A 32 0.93 13.27 -15.21
N ARG A 33 0.27 12.11 -15.37
CA ARG A 33 0.33 11.33 -16.61
C ARG A 33 -0.18 12.11 -17.83
N GLU A 34 -1.20 12.95 -17.70
CA GLU A 34 -1.72 13.74 -18.81
C GLU A 34 -0.65 14.68 -19.38
N HIS A 35 0.18 15.26 -18.49
CA HIS A 35 1.29 16.12 -18.91
C HIS A 35 2.48 15.33 -19.48
N LEU A 36 2.75 14.13 -18.97
CA LEU A 36 3.90 13.31 -19.35
C LEU A 36 3.58 12.32 -20.46
N HIS A 37 2.30 12.10 -20.78
CA HIS A 37 1.82 11.12 -21.75
C HIS A 37 2.24 9.66 -21.47
N SER A 38 2.73 9.38 -20.25
CA SER A 38 3.21 8.06 -19.84
C SER A 38 2.89 7.76 -18.37
N PRO A 39 2.17 6.66 -18.06
CA PRO A 39 1.92 6.24 -16.70
C PRO A 39 3.21 5.85 -15.96
N PHE A 40 4.19 5.31 -16.67
CA PHE A 40 5.47 4.92 -16.08
C PHE A 40 6.34 6.13 -15.69
N GLN A 41 6.32 7.19 -16.50
CA GLN A 41 7.02 8.44 -16.16
C GLN A 41 6.37 9.14 -14.97
N ALA A 42 5.04 9.16 -14.91
CA ALA A 42 4.32 9.71 -13.77
C ALA A 42 4.62 8.91 -12.47
N ALA A 43 4.61 7.58 -12.56
CA ALA A 43 5.00 6.72 -11.45
C ALA A 43 6.45 6.95 -11.01
N LEU A 44 7.39 7.03 -11.97
CA LEU A 44 8.81 7.28 -11.69
C LEU A 44 9.02 8.59 -10.92
N LEU A 45 8.42 9.69 -11.38
CA LEU A 45 8.53 10.98 -10.70
C LEU A 45 7.88 10.96 -9.32
N SER A 46 6.73 10.31 -9.18
CA SER A 46 6.05 10.15 -7.89
C SER A 46 6.93 9.37 -6.90
N PHE A 47 7.54 8.27 -7.33
CA PHE A 47 8.47 7.50 -6.49
C PHE A 47 9.75 8.28 -6.16
N LEU A 48 10.27 9.06 -7.12
CA LEU A 48 11.45 9.90 -6.88
C LEU A 48 11.18 10.93 -5.77
N VAL A 49 10.05 11.63 -5.85
CA VAL A 49 9.62 12.57 -4.80
C VAL A 49 9.44 11.83 -3.47
N GLY A 50 8.76 10.69 -3.47
CA GLY A 50 8.59 9.85 -2.28
C GLY A 50 9.92 9.41 -1.67
N THR A 51 10.89 9.01 -2.51
CA THR A 51 12.24 8.62 -2.07
C THR A 51 12.96 9.78 -1.40
N LEU A 52 12.89 10.98 -1.97
CA LEU A 52 13.50 12.17 -1.37
C LEU A 52 12.89 12.52 -0.01
N VAL A 53 11.55 12.41 0.10
CA VAL A 53 10.85 12.63 1.39
C VAL A 53 11.28 11.59 2.42
N LEU A 54 11.30 10.31 2.05
CA LEU A 54 11.72 9.23 2.94
C LEU A 54 13.18 9.38 3.37
N ALA A 55 14.08 9.71 2.44
CA ALA A 55 15.50 9.94 2.75
C ALA A 55 15.69 11.10 3.73
N ARG A 56 14.90 12.17 3.58
CA ARG A 56 14.91 13.28 4.52
C ARG A 56 14.37 12.88 5.91
N MET A 57 13.27 12.14 5.96
CA MET A 57 12.70 11.65 7.21
C MET A 57 13.68 10.72 7.94
N ASP A 58 14.27 9.76 7.22
CA ASP A 58 15.28 8.84 7.75
C ASP A 58 16.50 9.58 8.30
N TYR A 59 16.96 10.64 7.60
CA TYR A 59 18.05 11.48 8.06
C TYR A 59 17.77 12.14 9.42
N PHE A 60 16.53 12.64 9.63
CA PHE A 60 16.15 13.29 10.90
C PHE A 60 15.81 12.31 12.01
N GLN A 61 15.44 11.08 11.69
CA GLN A 61 15.06 10.07 12.67
C GLN A 61 16.26 9.50 13.43
N SER A 62 17.49 9.82 13.01
CA SER A 62 18.75 9.41 13.66
C SER A 62 18.86 7.90 13.94
N ALA A 63 18.10 7.07 13.23
CA ALA A 63 18.21 5.62 13.34
C ALA A 63 19.58 5.15 12.81
N ALA A 64 20.15 4.12 13.42
CA ALA A 64 21.36 3.48 12.90
C ALA A 64 21.08 2.96 11.48
N LYS A 65 21.91 3.41 10.52
CA LYS A 65 21.74 2.98 9.13
C LYS A 65 22.25 1.56 8.97
N PRO A 66 21.50 0.71 8.25
CA PRO A 66 21.93 -0.68 8.04
C PRO A 66 23.26 -0.71 7.26
N SER A 67 24.16 -1.55 7.71
CA SER A 67 25.40 -1.81 7.00
C SER A 67 25.14 -2.61 5.72
N LEU A 68 26.07 -2.55 4.76
CA LEU A 68 25.99 -3.35 3.54
C LEU A 68 25.90 -4.84 3.82
N GLY A 69 26.55 -5.32 4.91
CA GLY A 69 26.47 -6.71 5.35
C GLY A 69 25.07 -7.10 5.81
N GLU A 70 24.38 -6.25 6.55
CA GLU A 70 23.00 -6.48 6.98
C GLU A 70 22.04 -6.47 5.78
N LEU A 71 22.21 -5.55 4.84
CA LEU A 71 21.40 -5.51 3.62
C LEU A 71 21.58 -6.77 2.77
N ALA A 72 22.80 -7.33 2.69
CA ALA A 72 23.09 -8.54 1.94
C ALA A 72 22.45 -9.81 2.57
N GLN A 73 22.11 -9.78 3.84
CA GLN A 73 21.42 -10.88 4.52
C GLN A 73 19.90 -10.88 4.32
N ILE A 74 19.34 -9.80 3.75
CA ILE A 74 17.90 -9.73 3.49
C ILE A 74 17.54 -10.71 2.37
N PRO A 75 16.59 -11.63 2.60
CA PRO A 75 16.13 -12.55 1.57
C PRO A 75 15.67 -11.81 0.31
N TRP A 76 16.11 -12.27 -0.86
CA TRP A 76 15.86 -11.61 -2.15
C TRP A 76 14.38 -11.35 -2.45
N PHE A 77 13.49 -12.25 -2.03
CA PHE A 77 12.05 -12.12 -2.28
C PHE A 77 11.40 -10.93 -1.56
N LEU A 78 12.01 -10.43 -0.46
CA LEU A 78 11.53 -9.25 0.24
C LEU A 78 11.71 -7.95 -0.57
N TRP A 79 12.64 -7.96 -1.55
CA TRP A 79 12.84 -6.83 -2.44
C TRP A 79 11.75 -6.71 -3.51
N ILE A 80 10.96 -7.77 -3.74
CA ILE A 80 9.84 -7.78 -4.70
C ILE A 80 8.77 -6.74 -4.33
N GLY A 81 8.65 -6.37 -3.05
CA GLY A 81 7.72 -5.33 -2.60
C GLY A 81 7.83 -4.02 -3.40
N GLY A 82 9.05 -3.60 -3.74
CA GLY A 82 9.27 -2.44 -4.60
C GLY A 82 8.70 -2.62 -6.01
N CYS A 83 8.88 -3.78 -6.61
CA CYS A 83 8.32 -4.11 -7.93
C CYS A 83 6.79 -4.13 -7.91
N LEU A 84 6.19 -4.68 -6.85
CA LEU A 84 4.74 -4.64 -6.65
C LEU A 84 4.22 -3.21 -6.52
N GLY A 85 4.96 -2.33 -5.83
CA GLY A 85 4.64 -0.91 -5.75
C GLY A 85 4.66 -0.23 -7.12
N VAL A 86 5.67 -0.50 -7.95
CA VAL A 86 5.75 0.02 -9.33
C VAL A 86 4.55 -0.46 -10.15
N TYR A 87 4.21 -1.74 -10.09
CA TYR A 87 3.03 -2.28 -10.75
C TYR A 87 1.76 -1.58 -10.28
N ALA A 88 1.53 -1.52 -8.97
CA ALA A 88 0.33 -0.96 -8.38
C ALA A 88 0.12 0.50 -8.79
N ILE A 89 1.15 1.36 -8.66
CA ILE A 89 1.04 2.78 -9.02
C ILE A 89 0.86 2.95 -10.53
N SER A 90 1.67 2.28 -11.35
CA SER A 90 1.59 2.44 -12.81
C SER A 90 0.25 1.99 -13.37
N MET A 91 -0.28 0.86 -12.87
CA MET A 91 -1.60 0.37 -13.27
C MET A 91 -2.73 1.25 -12.74
N SER A 92 -2.62 1.77 -11.53
CA SER A 92 -3.61 2.74 -11.00
C SER A 92 -3.72 3.99 -11.88
N ILE A 93 -2.59 4.59 -12.23
CA ILE A 93 -2.53 5.76 -13.12
C ILE A 93 -3.17 5.48 -14.50
N TYR A 94 -3.02 4.26 -14.99
CA TYR A 94 -3.57 3.87 -16.29
C TYR A 94 -5.05 3.52 -16.24
N THR A 95 -5.50 2.81 -15.19
CA THR A 95 -6.84 2.20 -15.13
C THR A 95 -7.87 3.08 -14.44
N ALA A 96 -7.48 3.83 -13.39
CA ALA A 96 -8.43 4.62 -12.62
C ALA A 96 -9.22 5.65 -13.45
N PRO A 97 -8.61 6.43 -14.35
CA PRO A 97 -9.36 7.37 -15.20
C PRO A 97 -10.32 6.68 -16.20
N LYS A 98 -10.02 5.42 -16.56
CA LYS A 98 -10.84 4.65 -17.52
C LYS A 98 -12.05 4.02 -16.86
N LEU A 99 -11.92 3.55 -15.64
CA LEU A 99 -12.98 2.88 -14.87
C LEU A 99 -13.83 3.86 -14.06
N GLY A 100 -13.31 5.08 -13.84
CA GLY A 100 -13.78 5.99 -12.80
C GLY A 100 -13.16 5.65 -11.45
N PHE A 101 -12.80 6.68 -10.69
CA PHE A 101 -12.06 6.52 -9.43
C PHE A 101 -12.81 5.70 -8.38
N LEU A 102 -14.14 5.81 -8.30
CA LEU A 102 -14.95 5.03 -7.36
C LEU A 102 -14.90 3.54 -7.68
N THR A 103 -15.17 3.16 -8.92
CA THR A 103 -15.15 1.75 -9.37
C THR A 103 -13.76 1.15 -9.22
N PHE A 104 -12.73 1.90 -9.62
CA PHE A 104 -11.34 1.50 -9.44
C PHE A 104 -11.02 1.22 -7.97
N SER A 105 -11.37 2.15 -7.06
CA SER A 105 -11.12 1.99 -5.63
C SER A 105 -11.84 0.77 -5.05
N GLY A 106 -13.08 0.52 -5.46
CA GLY A 106 -13.83 -0.66 -5.05
C GLY A 106 -13.14 -1.97 -5.44
N LEU A 107 -12.64 -2.06 -6.69
CA LEU A 107 -11.89 -3.25 -7.16
C LEU A 107 -10.56 -3.43 -6.42
N VAL A 108 -9.84 -2.34 -6.15
CA VAL A 108 -8.58 -2.38 -5.39
C VAL A 108 -8.83 -2.87 -3.97
N ILE A 109 -9.83 -2.33 -3.28
CA ILE A 109 -10.19 -2.74 -1.92
C ILE A 109 -10.59 -4.22 -1.91
N PHE A 110 -11.40 -4.65 -2.85
CA PHE A 110 -11.80 -6.06 -2.97
C PHE A 110 -10.57 -6.98 -3.13
N GLY A 111 -9.66 -6.65 -4.04
CA GLY A 111 -8.41 -7.40 -4.23
C GLY A 111 -7.56 -7.45 -2.95
N GLN A 112 -7.43 -6.33 -2.26
CA GLN A 112 -6.71 -6.26 -0.98
C GLN A 112 -7.36 -7.14 0.09
N LEU A 113 -8.69 -7.12 0.23
CA LEU A 113 -9.41 -7.94 1.20
C LEU A 113 -9.23 -9.43 0.92
N VAL A 114 -9.33 -9.86 -0.34
CA VAL A 114 -9.12 -11.26 -0.72
C VAL A 114 -7.72 -11.74 -0.36
N ILE A 115 -6.69 -10.99 -0.77
CA ILE A 115 -5.31 -11.37 -0.46
C ILE A 115 -5.02 -11.31 1.03
N SER A 116 -5.52 -10.29 1.75
CA SER A 116 -5.35 -10.20 3.20
C SER A 116 -5.96 -11.40 3.94
N MET A 117 -7.16 -11.85 3.51
CA MET A 117 -7.76 -13.06 4.07
C MET A 117 -6.91 -14.31 3.84
N LEU A 118 -6.30 -14.45 2.66
CA LEU A 118 -5.43 -15.59 2.36
C LEU A 118 -4.15 -15.54 3.17
N LEU A 119 -3.51 -14.37 3.28
CA LEU A 119 -2.31 -14.16 4.09
C LEU A 119 -2.58 -14.54 5.55
N ASP A 120 -3.67 -14.03 6.15
CA ASP A 120 -4.06 -14.33 7.51
C ASP A 120 -4.41 -15.82 7.70
N HIS A 121 -5.10 -16.42 6.73
CA HIS A 121 -5.51 -17.83 6.83
C HIS A 121 -4.32 -18.78 6.88
N PHE A 122 -3.36 -18.58 5.98
CA PHE A 122 -2.19 -19.43 5.85
C PHE A 122 -1.02 -19.00 6.73
N GLY A 123 -1.03 -17.78 7.28
CA GLY A 123 0.09 -17.18 8.02
C GLY A 123 1.30 -16.92 7.12
N TRP A 124 1.07 -16.58 5.84
CA TRP A 124 2.16 -16.32 4.89
C TRP A 124 2.84 -15.00 5.19
N LEU A 125 4.11 -14.89 4.79
CA LEU A 125 4.94 -13.68 4.94
C LEU A 125 5.06 -13.18 6.38
N GLY A 126 4.93 -14.06 7.38
CA GLY A 126 5.07 -13.70 8.79
C GLY A 126 3.82 -13.09 9.43
N THR A 127 2.65 -13.19 8.78
CA THR A 127 1.39 -12.76 9.38
C THR A 127 0.93 -13.78 10.45
N ASP A 128 0.24 -13.30 11.48
CA ASP A 128 -0.38 -14.17 12.48
C ASP A 128 -1.49 -15.01 11.83
N LYS A 129 -1.44 -16.32 12.08
CA LYS A 129 -2.40 -17.25 11.50
C LYS A 129 -3.79 -17.05 12.12
N THR A 130 -4.70 -16.51 11.34
CA THR A 130 -6.10 -16.31 11.73
C THR A 130 -7.03 -16.96 10.70
N PRO A 131 -7.63 -18.13 11.01
CA PRO A 131 -8.46 -18.86 10.06
C PRO A 131 -9.65 -18.02 9.57
N ILE A 132 -10.00 -18.21 8.29
CA ILE A 132 -11.20 -17.61 7.72
C ILE A 132 -12.42 -18.18 8.44
N ASN A 133 -13.29 -17.30 8.91
CA ASN A 133 -14.61 -17.66 9.44
C ASN A 133 -15.70 -16.89 8.67
N TRP A 134 -16.94 -17.34 8.79
CA TRP A 134 -18.07 -16.74 8.09
C TRP A 134 -18.25 -15.24 8.40
N GLN A 135 -17.97 -14.81 9.61
CA GLN A 135 -18.07 -13.40 10.01
C GLN A 135 -17.06 -12.52 9.25
N ARG A 136 -15.82 -13.00 9.09
CA ARG A 136 -14.79 -12.30 8.32
C ARG A 136 -15.10 -12.28 6.83
N LEU A 137 -15.62 -13.40 6.29
CA LEU A 137 -16.02 -13.49 4.89
C LEU A 137 -17.16 -12.51 4.58
N PHE A 138 -18.22 -12.49 5.37
CA PHE A 138 -19.32 -11.55 5.18
C PHE A 138 -18.91 -10.11 5.45
N GLY A 139 -18.11 -9.84 6.48
CA GLY A 139 -17.60 -8.49 6.79
C GLY A 139 -16.68 -7.90 5.71
N SER A 140 -16.07 -8.73 4.85
CA SER A 140 -15.27 -8.27 3.71
C SER A 140 -16.11 -8.02 2.44
N LEU A 141 -17.37 -8.45 2.41
CA LEU A 141 -18.29 -8.30 1.27
C LEU A 141 -19.28 -7.13 1.45
N VAL A 142 -19.38 -6.57 2.65
CA VAL A 142 -20.23 -5.44 3.02
C VAL A 142 -19.43 -4.18 3.17
#